data_2f96da3b4ffb73ac0853918bfa127037
#
_entry.id   2f96da3b4ffb73ac0853918bfa127037
#
_cell.length_a   1.000
_cell.length_b   1.000
_cell.length_c   1.000
_cell.angle_alpha   90.00
_cell.angle_beta   90.00
_cell.angle_gamma   90.00
#
_symmetry.space_group_name_H-M   'P 1'
#
loop_
_entity.id
_entity.type
_entity.pdbx_description
1 polymer ?
#
loop_
_entity_poly.entity_id
_entity_poly.type
_entity_poly.pdbx_seq_one_letter_code
_entity_poly.pdbx_strand_id
1 'polypeptide(L)'
;VLSLIGVETKLMVDSSAVIRWDSVPSGRTECDRDMSMNQAFRTSCPNWYQQLARRIGKDTIQHWLDTLGYAGRYDTFRIGNNPETFWLDNSAKVTADEQMGLVKRLYFDQLPFLKRSQRVVREMMLQEDNANYKLSYKTGWGTTEKDHSLGWIIGWIEENNHPYFFVLQIETPDKNADIAAIRLKMLKDILAQLGFFQGKK
;
A
#
# COMPACT_ATOMS: atom_id res chain seq x y z
N VAL A 1 -0.28 5.21 2.18
CA VAL A 1 -0.56 6.58 2.62
C VAL A 1 -0.97 6.59 4.10
N LEU A 2 -2.03 5.88 4.54
CA LEU A 2 -2.51 5.92 5.94
C LEU A 2 -1.42 5.59 6.97
N SER A 3 -0.52 4.63 6.70
CA SER A 3 0.60 4.34 7.59
C SER A 3 1.56 5.53 7.73
N LEU A 4 1.85 6.25 6.64
CA LEU A 4 2.66 7.47 6.66
C LEU A 4 2.00 8.52 7.56
N ILE A 5 0.70 8.78 7.36
CA ILE A 5 -0.06 9.75 8.16
C ILE A 5 -0.08 9.33 9.64
N GLY A 6 -0.31 8.04 9.92
CA GLY A 6 -0.34 7.52 11.29
C GLY A 6 0.97 7.73 12.05
N VAL A 7 2.12 7.54 11.37
CA VAL A 7 3.45 7.80 11.98
C VAL A 7 3.71 9.30 12.09
N GLU A 8 3.38 10.08 11.08
CA GLU A 8 3.59 11.53 11.04
C GLU A 8 2.83 12.25 12.15
N THR A 9 1.59 11.84 12.38
CA THR A 9 0.72 12.38 13.44
C THR A 9 1.04 11.81 14.83
N LYS A 10 2.04 10.93 14.94
CA LYS A 10 2.45 10.25 16.18
C LYS A 10 1.38 9.35 16.80
N LEU A 11 0.29 9.05 16.09
CA LEU A 11 -0.69 8.03 16.51
C LEU A 11 -0.07 6.63 16.50
N MET A 12 0.84 6.40 15.56
CA MET A 12 1.69 5.22 15.49
C MET A 12 3.13 5.65 15.78
N VAL A 13 3.71 5.20 16.89
CA VAL A 13 5.09 5.56 17.26
C VAL A 13 6.07 4.97 16.24
N ASP A 14 5.82 3.72 15.82
CA ASP A 14 6.59 2.98 14.81
C ASP A 14 5.77 1.82 14.24
N SER A 15 6.40 0.94 13.48
CA SER A 15 5.74 -0.22 12.87
C SER A 15 5.30 -1.31 13.87
N SER A 16 5.78 -1.27 15.13
CA SER A 16 5.40 -2.19 16.19
C SER A 16 4.16 -1.75 16.97
N ALA A 17 3.73 -0.48 16.78
CA ALA A 17 2.55 0.07 17.46
C ALA A 17 1.30 -0.76 17.15
N VAL A 18 0.58 -1.16 18.21
CA VAL A 18 -0.56 -2.08 18.13
C VAL A 18 -1.87 -1.31 18.17
N ILE A 19 -2.79 -1.67 17.29
CA ILE A 19 -4.22 -1.37 17.44
C ILE A 19 -4.90 -2.65 17.93
N ARG A 20 -5.63 -2.52 19.05
CA ARG A 20 -6.45 -3.62 19.57
C ARG A 20 -7.65 -3.82 18.68
N TRP A 21 -7.99 -5.08 18.46
CA TRP A 21 -9.19 -5.45 17.72
C TRP A 21 -10.46 -4.98 18.45
N ASP A 22 -11.37 -4.39 17.72
CA ASP A 22 -12.63 -3.85 18.24
C ASP A 22 -13.73 -4.90 18.35
N SER A 23 -13.39 -6.18 18.21
CA SER A 23 -14.32 -7.33 18.25
C SER A 23 -15.35 -7.35 17.09
N VAL A 24 -15.14 -6.54 16.04
CA VAL A 24 -15.97 -6.57 14.84
C VAL A 24 -15.34 -7.52 13.82
N PRO A 25 -16.00 -8.64 13.46
CA PRO A 25 -15.47 -9.58 12.48
C PRO A 25 -15.32 -8.92 11.10
N SER A 26 -14.15 -9.10 10.48
CA SER A 26 -13.85 -8.55 9.16
C SER A 26 -14.16 -9.52 8.00
N GLY A 27 -14.54 -10.75 8.32
CA GLY A 27 -14.62 -11.86 7.36
C GLY A 27 -13.28 -12.50 7.02
N ARG A 28 -12.18 -12.00 7.63
CA ARG A 28 -10.82 -12.52 7.49
C ARG A 28 -10.25 -12.79 8.87
N THR A 29 -10.30 -14.05 9.31
CA THR A 29 -9.94 -14.45 10.68
C THR A 29 -8.52 -14.06 11.07
N GLU A 30 -7.59 -14.03 10.10
CA GLU A 30 -6.22 -13.57 10.32
C GLU A 30 -6.11 -12.08 10.69
N CYS A 31 -7.15 -11.29 10.38
CA CYS A 31 -7.26 -9.86 10.70
C CYS A 31 -8.03 -9.57 11.99
N ASP A 32 -8.76 -10.56 12.52
CA ASP A 32 -9.67 -10.41 13.67
C ASP A 32 -8.93 -10.66 14.99
N ARG A 33 -7.91 -9.85 15.25
CA ARG A 33 -7.07 -9.90 16.46
C ARG A 33 -6.31 -8.59 16.65
N ASP A 34 -5.69 -8.43 17.81
CA ASP A 34 -4.73 -7.36 18.05
C ASP A 34 -3.54 -7.49 17.08
N MET A 35 -3.21 -6.41 16.40
CA MET A 35 -2.13 -6.42 15.40
C MET A 35 -1.27 -5.17 15.49
N SER A 36 0.03 -5.34 15.28
CA SER A 36 0.92 -4.22 15.01
C SER A 36 0.68 -3.64 13.62
N MET A 37 1.11 -2.39 13.40
CA MET A 37 1.03 -1.75 12.09
C MET A 37 1.77 -2.58 11.02
N ASN A 38 2.93 -3.16 11.35
CA ASN A 38 3.68 -4.02 10.42
C ASN A 38 2.88 -5.29 10.05
N GLN A 39 2.27 -5.96 11.02
CA GLN A 39 1.42 -7.12 10.74
C GLN A 39 0.25 -6.76 9.84
N ALA A 40 -0.52 -5.72 10.20
CA ALA A 40 -1.66 -5.26 9.41
C ALA A 40 -1.27 -4.80 7.99
N PHE A 41 -0.07 -4.20 7.83
CA PHE A 41 0.45 -3.80 6.54
C PHE A 41 0.75 -5.00 5.65
N ARG A 42 1.44 -6.01 6.18
CA ARG A 42 1.83 -7.22 5.44
C ARG A 42 0.64 -8.09 5.06
N THR A 43 -0.32 -8.27 5.97
CA THR A 43 -1.55 -9.02 5.71
C THR A 43 -2.60 -8.21 4.96
N SER A 44 -2.39 -6.88 4.77
CA SER A 44 -3.36 -5.97 4.14
C SER A 44 -4.75 -6.07 4.79
N CYS A 45 -4.82 -5.85 6.12
CA CYS A 45 -6.05 -5.94 6.91
C CYS A 45 -6.88 -4.66 6.84
N PRO A 46 -8.01 -4.62 6.10
CA PRO A 46 -8.79 -3.39 5.92
C PRO A 46 -9.37 -2.87 7.24
N ASN A 47 -9.92 -3.73 8.09
CA ASN A 47 -10.52 -3.37 9.39
C ASN A 47 -9.52 -2.65 10.30
N TRP A 48 -8.26 -3.07 10.32
CA TRP A 48 -7.20 -2.39 11.08
C TRP A 48 -6.97 -0.97 10.55
N TYR A 49 -6.92 -0.82 9.22
CA TYR A 49 -6.75 0.51 8.60
C TYR A 49 -7.99 1.39 8.72
N GLN A 50 -9.18 0.82 8.78
CA GLN A 50 -10.41 1.55 9.09
C GLN A 50 -10.34 2.14 10.50
N GLN A 51 -9.92 1.35 11.50
CA GLN A 51 -9.70 1.87 12.85
C GLN A 51 -8.62 2.96 12.89
N LEU A 52 -7.52 2.79 12.16
CA LEU A 52 -6.49 3.82 12.05
C LEU A 52 -7.06 5.10 11.43
N ALA A 53 -7.80 5.01 10.33
CA ALA A 53 -8.41 6.14 9.66
C ALA A 53 -9.39 6.89 10.58
N ARG A 54 -10.20 6.16 11.35
CA ARG A 54 -11.09 6.73 12.37
C ARG A 54 -10.32 7.54 13.41
N ARG A 55 -9.18 7.02 13.88
CA ARG A 55 -8.32 7.69 14.88
C ARG A 55 -7.61 8.92 14.32
N ILE A 56 -7.16 8.88 13.06
CA ILE A 56 -6.54 10.01 12.38
C ILE A 56 -7.57 11.13 12.16
N GLY A 57 -8.77 10.78 11.76
CA GLY A 57 -9.85 11.69 11.44
C GLY A 57 -9.80 12.21 10.00
N LYS A 58 -10.99 12.52 9.48
CA LYS A 58 -11.23 12.91 8.08
C LYS A 58 -10.38 14.11 7.66
N ASP A 59 -10.41 15.19 8.42
CA ASP A 59 -9.76 16.45 8.04
C ASP A 59 -8.24 16.31 7.96
N THR A 60 -7.66 15.56 8.89
CA THR A 60 -6.23 15.27 8.88
C THR A 60 -5.85 14.40 7.68
N ILE A 61 -6.63 13.37 7.36
CA ILE A 61 -6.39 12.53 6.19
C ILE A 61 -6.50 13.37 4.92
N GLN A 62 -7.56 14.17 4.78
CA GLN A 62 -7.76 15.03 3.62
C GLN A 62 -6.60 16.02 3.42
N HIS A 63 -6.18 16.68 4.51
CA HIS A 63 -5.02 17.58 4.46
C HIS A 63 -3.77 16.89 3.87
N TRP A 64 -3.48 15.68 4.31
CA TRP A 64 -2.32 14.94 3.81
C TRP A 64 -2.49 14.42 2.38
N LEU A 65 -3.70 14.04 1.98
CA LEU A 65 -3.98 13.67 0.59
C LEU A 65 -3.81 14.86 -0.34
N ASP A 66 -4.29 16.05 0.05
CA ASP A 66 -4.10 17.29 -0.70
C ASP A 66 -2.61 17.67 -0.81
N THR A 67 -1.88 17.58 0.30
CA THR A 67 -0.44 17.86 0.36
C THR A 67 0.39 16.92 -0.52
N LEU A 68 -0.03 15.66 -0.63
CA LEU A 68 0.59 14.66 -1.51
C LEU A 68 0.22 14.86 -2.99
N GLY A 69 -0.88 15.54 -3.30
CA GLY A 69 -1.54 15.52 -4.60
C GLY A 69 -2.11 14.15 -4.93
N TYR A 70 -2.57 13.40 -3.93
CA TYR A 70 -3.04 12.02 -4.10
C TYR A 70 -4.42 12.00 -4.77
N ALA A 71 -4.59 11.16 -5.80
CA ALA A 71 -5.81 11.09 -6.62
C ALA A 71 -6.22 12.43 -7.28
N GLY A 72 -5.26 13.36 -7.47
CA GLY A 72 -5.52 14.71 -7.95
C GLY A 72 -5.65 14.85 -9.47
N ARG A 73 -5.36 13.80 -10.24
CA ARG A 73 -5.33 13.90 -11.72
C ARG A 73 -6.73 14.03 -12.35
N TYR A 74 -7.75 13.50 -11.70
CA TYR A 74 -9.11 13.44 -12.27
C TYR A 74 -10.08 14.42 -11.65
N ASP A 75 -9.72 15.07 -10.59
CA ASP A 75 -10.40 16.18 -9.92
C ASP A 75 -9.84 16.38 -8.51
N THR A 76 -10.26 17.44 -7.83
CA THR A 76 -9.90 17.60 -6.42
C THR A 76 -10.60 16.52 -5.60
N PHE A 77 -9.93 15.41 -5.35
CA PHE A 77 -10.50 14.31 -4.57
C PHE A 77 -10.88 14.78 -3.18
N ARG A 78 -12.10 14.47 -2.75
CA ARG A 78 -12.61 14.75 -1.40
C ARG A 78 -13.14 13.48 -0.76
N ILE A 79 -12.65 13.22 0.46
CA ILE A 79 -13.18 12.14 1.28
C ILE A 79 -14.65 12.44 1.59
N GLY A 80 -15.52 11.49 1.32
CA GLY A 80 -16.94 11.54 1.68
C GLY A 80 -17.19 11.62 3.18
N ASN A 81 -18.37 11.27 3.64
CA ASN A 81 -18.70 11.32 5.05
C ASN A 81 -17.95 10.27 5.89
N ASN A 82 -17.50 9.17 5.26
CA ASN A 82 -16.80 8.09 5.95
C ASN A 82 -15.33 8.03 5.53
N PRO A 83 -14.38 8.42 6.39
CA PRO A 83 -12.95 8.33 6.12
C PRO A 83 -12.41 6.90 6.15
N GLU A 84 -13.23 5.92 6.55
CA GLU A 84 -12.81 4.53 6.72
C GLU A 84 -12.96 3.71 5.43
N THR A 85 -13.58 4.26 4.38
CA THR A 85 -13.91 3.50 3.17
C THR A 85 -13.40 4.11 1.86
N PHE A 86 -12.91 5.35 1.85
CA PHE A 86 -12.58 6.09 0.62
C PHE A 86 -11.63 5.35 -0.35
N TRP A 87 -10.83 4.42 0.17
CA TRP A 87 -9.95 3.57 -0.66
C TRP A 87 -10.59 2.21 -1.03
N LEU A 88 -11.81 1.91 -0.53
CA LEU A 88 -12.54 0.67 -0.76
C LEU A 88 -13.79 0.86 -1.63
N ASP A 89 -14.35 2.07 -1.64
CA ASP A 89 -15.65 2.40 -2.25
C ASP A 89 -15.54 3.04 -3.64
N ASN A 90 -14.37 2.94 -4.27
CA ASN A 90 -14.05 3.54 -5.58
C ASN A 90 -14.12 5.08 -5.63
N SER A 91 -14.20 5.78 -4.50
CA SER A 91 -14.18 7.24 -4.50
C SER A 91 -12.78 7.81 -4.77
N ALA A 92 -11.72 7.14 -4.27
CA ALA A 92 -10.33 7.52 -4.56
C ALA A 92 -9.83 6.76 -5.80
N LYS A 93 -9.71 7.46 -6.93
CA LYS A 93 -9.16 6.91 -8.17
C LYS A 93 -7.72 7.35 -8.37
N VAL A 94 -6.86 6.39 -8.71
CA VAL A 94 -5.44 6.62 -8.93
C VAL A 94 -4.98 5.92 -10.20
N THR A 95 -3.98 6.49 -10.88
CA THR A 95 -3.34 5.87 -12.04
C THR A 95 -2.08 5.09 -11.66
N ALA A 96 -1.62 4.22 -12.56
CA ALA A 96 -0.34 3.54 -12.39
C ALA A 96 0.83 4.54 -12.29
N ASP A 97 0.80 5.62 -13.09
CA ASP A 97 1.83 6.67 -13.08
C ASP A 97 1.86 7.43 -11.75
N GLU A 98 0.72 7.77 -11.17
CA GLU A 98 0.65 8.40 -9.85
C GLU A 98 1.22 7.48 -8.77
N GLN A 99 0.91 6.18 -8.82
CA GLN A 99 1.46 5.21 -7.88
C GLN A 99 2.97 4.99 -8.07
N MET A 100 3.45 4.99 -9.32
CA MET A 100 4.88 4.96 -9.64
C MET A 100 5.59 6.19 -9.05
N GLY A 101 5.04 7.37 -9.25
CA GLY A 101 5.55 8.62 -8.67
C GLY A 101 5.57 8.60 -7.15
N LEU A 102 4.51 8.10 -6.52
CA LEU A 102 4.43 7.97 -5.06
C LEU A 102 5.53 7.04 -4.51
N VAL A 103 5.70 5.86 -5.11
CA VAL A 103 6.70 4.87 -4.68
C VAL A 103 8.12 5.38 -4.85
N LYS A 104 8.43 6.03 -5.98
CA LYS A 104 9.73 6.66 -6.21
C LYS A 104 10.04 7.74 -5.20
N ARG A 105 9.10 8.65 -4.94
CA ARG A 105 9.25 9.72 -3.94
C ARG A 105 9.41 9.14 -2.53
N LEU A 106 8.69 8.07 -2.20
CA LEU A 106 8.86 7.38 -0.92
C LEU A 106 10.27 6.80 -0.78
N TYR A 107 10.77 6.14 -1.81
CA TYR A 107 12.11 5.54 -1.79
C TYR A 107 13.21 6.57 -1.54
N PHE A 108 13.13 7.72 -2.21
CA PHE A 108 14.13 8.79 -2.14
C PHE A 108 13.90 9.83 -1.03
N ASP A 109 13.02 9.57 -0.07
CA ASP A 109 12.65 10.52 1.01
C ASP A 109 12.15 11.89 0.50
N GLN A 110 11.42 11.89 -0.62
CA GLN A 110 10.93 13.10 -1.30
C GLN A 110 9.43 13.37 -1.08
N LEU A 111 8.76 12.56 -0.25
CA LEU A 111 7.39 12.86 0.15
C LEU A 111 7.39 13.97 1.22
N PRO A 112 6.29 14.74 1.36
CA PRO A 112 6.18 15.83 2.33
C PRO A 112 5.94 15.32 3.77
N PHE A 113 6.64 14.28 4.17
CA PHE A 113 6.64 13.66 5.49
C PHE A 113 8.06 13.67 6.06
N LEU A 114 8.18 13.62 7.36
CA LEU A 114 9.49 13.42 8.00
C LEU A 114 10.18 12.17 7.45
N LYS A 115 11.49 12.22 7.28
CA LYS A 115 12.29 11.08 6.80
C LYS A 115 12.08 9.82 7.65
N ARG A 116 11.88 10.00 8.98
CA ARG A 116 11.57 8.90 9.89
C ARG A 116 10.26 8.21 9.51
N SER A 117 9.20 8.96 9.21
CA SER A 117 7.90 8.40 8.83
C SER A 117 8.01 7.60 7.51
N GLN A 118 8.76 8.15 6.55
CA GLN A 118 9.00 7.49 5.27
C GLN A 118 9.82 6.21 5.44
N ARG A 119 10.87 6.24 6.27
CA ARG A 119 11.69 5.06 6.57
C ARG A 119 10.88 3.92 7.18
N VAL A 120 10.04 4.20 8.19
CA VAL A 120 9.17 3.18 8.81
C VAL A 120 8.32 2.47 7.77
N VAL A 121 7.75 3.21 6.82
CA VAL A 121 6.90 2.61 5.78
C VAL A 121 7.74 1.82 4.76
N ARG A 122 8.92 2.31 4.36
CA ARG A 122 9.83 1.55 3.47
C ARG A 122 10.23 0.21 4.10
N GLU A 123 10.59 0.20 5.38
CA GLU A 123 10.95 -1.00 6.11
C GLU A 123 9.79 -2.03 6.13
N MET A 124 8.55 -1.56 6.29
CA MET A 124 7.37 -2.44 6.21
C MET A 124 7.13 -3.00 4.79
N MET A 125 7.54 -2.28 3.74
CA MET A 125 7.40 -2.74 2.36
C MET A 125 8.39 -3.86 2.00
N LEU A 126 9.51 -4.00 2.71
CA LEU A 126 10.51 -5.04 2.46
C LEU A 126 9.91 -6.43 2.69
N GLN A 127 9.85 -7.24 1.64
CA GLN A 127 9.28 -8.59 1.66
C GLN A 127 10.37 -9.67 1.58
N GLU A 128 11.38 -9.44 0.76
CA GLU A 128 12.49 -10.38 0.54
C GLU A 128 13.82 -9.62 0.62
N ASP A 129 14.77 -10.14 1.39
CA ASP A 129 16.12 -9.60 1.53
C ASP A 129 17.11 -10.76 1.53
N ASN A 130 17.98 -10.82 0.53
CA ASN A 130 18.98 -11.85 0.37
C ASN A 130 20.25 -11.29 -0.31
N ALA A 131 21.24 -12.15 -0.55
CA ALA A 131 22.52 -11.72 -1.10
C ALA A 131 22.43 -11.11 -2.51
N ASN A 132 21.39 -11.45 -3.28
CA ASN A 132 21.28 -11.03 -4.67
C ASN A 132 20.38 -9.80 -4.85
N TYR A 133 19.31 -9.69 -4.04
CA TYR A 133 18.34 -8.63 -4.21
C TYR A 133 17.55 -8.33 -2.91
N LYS A 134 16.94 -7.16 -2.91
CA LYS A 134 15.87 -6.78 -1.95
C LYS A 134 14.61 -6.47 -2.72
N LEU A 135 13.52 -7.15 -2.39
CA LEU A 135 12.21 -6.93 -3.02
C LEU A 135 11.26 -6.29 -2.01
N SER A 136 10.80 -5.09 -2.32
CA SER A 136 9.90 -4.30 -1.49
C SER A 136 8.62 -3.99 -2.25
N TYR A 137 7.46 -4.32 -1.67
CA TYR A 137 6.19 -4.00 -2.30
C TYR A 137 5.02 -3.89 -1.34
N LYS A 138 3.94 -3.29 -1.84
CA LYS A 138 2.60 -3.32 -1.24
C LYS A 138 1.60 -3.78 -2.27
N THR A 139 0.70 -4.65 -1.82
CA THR A 139 -0.42 -5.17 -2.62
C THR A 139 -1.68 -4.36 -2.38
N GLY A 140 -2.54 -4.28 -3.40
CA GLY A 140 -3.89 -3.74 -3.33
C GLY A 140 -4.88 -4.68 -4.02
N TRP A 141 -6.12 -4.65 -3.59
CA TRP A 141 -7.22 -5.35 -4.25
C TRP A 141 -8.47 -4.47 -4.15
N GLY A 142 -9.18 -4.38 -5.24
CA GLY A 142 -10.43 -3.63 -5.37
C GLY A 142 -11.30 -4.20 -6.48
N THR A 143 -12.32 -3.43 -6.82
CA THR A 143 -13.25 -3.75 -7.90
C THR A 143 -13.34 -2.54 -8.83
N THR A 144 -13.42 -2.77 -10.13
CA THR A 144 -13.66 -1.70 -11.12
C THR A 144 -15.15 -1.34 -11.20
N GLU A 145 -15.46 -0.25 -11.92
CA GLU A 145 -16.85 0.14 -12.20
C GLU A 145 -17.63 -0.92 -13.01
N LYS A 146 -16.91 -1.80 -13.72
CA LYS A 146 -17.49 -2.95 -14.44
C LYS A 146 -17.67 -4.18 -13.54
N ASP A 147 -17.47 -4.02 -12.24
CA ASP A 147 -17.48 -5.11 -11.27
C ASP A 147 -16.43 -6.20 -11.54
N HIS A 148 -15.31 -5.86 -12.21
CA HIS A 148 -14.18 -6.74 -12.38
C HIS A 148 -13.26 -6.70 -11.16
N SER A 149 -12.64 -7.82 -10.81
CA SER A 149 -11.59 -7.86 -9.79
C SER A 149 -10.34 -7.14 -10.29
N LEU A 150 -9.81 -6.25 -9.46
CA LEU A 150 -8.65 -5.41 -9.76
C LEU A 150 -7.54 -5.65 -8.74
N GLY A 151 -6.42 -6.20 -9.18
CA GLY A 151 -5.25 -6.43 -8.36
C GLY A 151 -4.13 -5.43 -8.64
N TRP A 152 -3.45 -4.97 -7.58
CA TRP A 152 -2.31 -4.07 -7.65
C TRP A 152 -1.11 -4.65 -6.92
N ILE A 153 0.09 -4.40 -7.44
CA ILE A 153 1.35 -4.44 -6.69
C ILE A 153 2.16 -3.22 -7.09
N ILE A 154 2.63 -2.45 -6.09
CA ILE A 154 3.50 -1.30 -6.27
C ILE A 154 4.75 -1.48 -5.43
N GLY A 155 5.93 -1.14 -5.96
CA GLY A 155 7.15 -1.33 -5.20
C GLY A 155 8.42 -1.13 -6.01
N TRP A 156 9.49 -1.76 -5.53
CA TRP A 156 10.80 -1.75 -6.17
C TRP A 156 11.56 -3.03 -5.87
N ILE A 157 12.49 -3.36 -6.74
CA ILE A 157 13.55 -4.35 -6.52
C ILE A 157 14.89 -3.63 -6.54
N GLU A 158 15.79 -3.97 -5.62
CA GLU A 158 17.16 -3.47 -5.58
C GLU A 158 18.13 -4.60 -5.88
N GLU A 159 19.00 -4.39 -6.83
CA GLU A 159 20.19 -5.21 -7.09
C GLU A 159 21.41 -4.31 -7.17
N ASN A 160 22.51 -4.71 -6.55
CA ASN A 160 23.76 -3.93 -6.54
C ASN A 160 23.58 -2.45 -6.13
N ASN A 161 22.67 -2.18 -5.17
CA ASN A 161 22.28 -0.85 -4.71
C ASN A 161 21.57 0.04 -5.79
N HIS A 162 21.06 -0.55 -6.86
CA HIS A 162 20.26 0.14 -7.86
C HIS A 162 18.79 -0.22 -7.70
N PRO A 163 17.90 0.76 -7.45
CA PRO A 163 16.46 0.50 -7.36
C PRO A 163 15.80 0.52 -8.74
N TYR A 164 14.95 -0.46 -8.97
CA TYR A 164 14.08 -0.54 -10.15
C TYR A 164 12.64 -0.57 -9.69
N PHE A 165 11.86 0.41 -10.09
CA PHE A 165 10.49 0.60 -9.63
C PHE A 165 9.51 -0.09 -10.55
N PHE A 166 8.43 -0.59 -9.97
CA PHE A 166 7.36 -1.23 -10.73
C PHE A 166 5.97 -0.90 -10.17
N VAL A 167 5.01 -0.88 -11.08
CA VAL A 167 3.59 -0.94 -10.78
C VAL A 167 3.00 -2.02 -11.67
N LEU A 168 2.38 -3.01 -11.06
CA LEU A 168 1.62 -4.05 -11.76
C LEU A 168 0.14 -3.88 -11.42
N GLN A 169 -0.68 -3.79 -12.44
CA GLN A 169 -2.13 -3.76 -12.34
C GLN A 169 -2.69 -4.89 -13.20
N ILE A 170 -3.57 -5.69 -12.64
CA ILE A 170 -4.27 -6.76 -13.34
C ILE A 170 -5.78 -6.64 -13.12
N GLU A 171 -6.54 -6.84 -14.17
CA GLU A 171 -8.00 -6.82 -14.13
C GLU A 171 -8.56 -8.11 -14.73
N THR A 172 -9.59 -8.69 -14.10
CA THR A 172 -10.30 -9.86 -14.63
C THR A 172 -11.80 -9.81 -14.29
N PRO A 173 -12.67 -10.20 -15.23
CA PRO A 173 -14.08 -10.39 -14.97
C PRO A 173 -14.36 -11.66 -14.15
N ASP A 174 -13.41 -12.59 -14.06
CA ASP A 174 -13.57 -13.83 -13.31
C ASP A 174 -13.49 -13.55 -11.80
N LYS A 175 -14.63 -13.70 -11.13
CA LYS A 175 -14.77 -13.50 -9.69
C LYS A 175 -14.11 -14.62 -8.86
N ASN A 176 -13.82 -15.76 -9.46
CA ASN A 176 -13.18 -16.89 -8.79
C ASN A 176 -11.66 -16.87 -8.94
N ALA A 177 -11.12 -15.93 -9.73
CA ALA A 177 -9.67 -15.81 -9.90
C ALA A 177 -8.99 -15.45 -8.57
N ASP A 178 -7.98 -16.22 -8.17
CA ASP A 178 -7.12 -15.88 -7.03
C ASP A 178 -6.17 -14.73 -7.41
N ILE A 179 -6.72 -13.51 -7.39
CA ILE A 179 -5.97 -12.28 -7.68
C ILE A 179 -4.74 -12.13 -6.79
N ALA A 180 -4.80 -12.61 -5.55
CA ALA A 180 -3.68 -12.50 -4.62
C ALA A 180 -2.48 -13.33 -5.09
N ALA A 181 -2.71 -14.57 -5.49
CA ALA A 181 -1.66 -15.45 -6.00
C ALA A 181 -1.22 -15.04 -7.42
N ILE A 182 -2.18 -14.76 -8.31
CA ILE A 182 -1.90 -14.43 -9.73
C ILE A 182 -1.01 -13.19 -9.85
N ARG A 183 -1.33 -12.09 -9.16
CA ARG A 183 -0.54 -10.85 -9.27
C ARG A 183 0.91 -11.03 -8.78
N LEU A 184 1.12 -11.80 -7.70
CA LEU A 184 2.47 -12.02 -7.17
C LEU A 184 3.29 -12.92 -8.07
N LYS A 185 2.68 -14.01 -8.58
CA LYS A 185 3.32 -14.89 -9.55
C LYS A 185 3.71 -14.11 -10.81
N MET A 186 2.78 -13.34 -11.37
CA MET A 186 3.01 -12.54 -12.57
C MET A 186 4.15 -11.53 -12.38
N LEU A 187 4.18 -10.82 -11.23
CA LEU A 187 5.29 -9.92 -10.91
C LEU A 187 6.63 -10.65 -10.93
N LYS A 188 6.72 -11.80 -10.23
CA LYS A 188 7.97 -12.57 -10.16
C LYS A 188 8.40 -13.11 -11.52
N ASP A 189 7.46 -13.61 -12.32
CA ASP A 189 7.74 -14.10 -13.67
C ASP A 189 8.27 -12.98 -14.58
N ILE A 190 7.66 -11.79 -14.53
CA ILE A 190 8.13 -10.62 -15.30
C ILE A 190 9.52 -10.19 -14.85
N LEU A 191 9.76 -10.05 -13.55
CA LEU A 191 11.07 -9.68 -13.02
C LEU A 191 12.15 -10.71 -13.40
N ALA A 192 11.83 -12.01 -13.34
CA ALA A 192 12.75 -13.07 -13.77
C ALA A 192 13.07 -12.98 -15.26
N GLN A 193 12.07 -12.77 -16.13
CA GLN A 193 12.26 -12.59 -17.58
C GLN A 193 13.10 -11.35 -17.91
N LEU A 194 13.01 -10.29 -17.10
CA LEU A 194 13.83 -9.10 -17.21
C LEU A 194 15.26 -9.29 -16.66
N GLY A 195 15.59 -10.47 -16.14
CA GLY A 195 16.92 -10.83 -15.65
C GLY A 195 17.21 -10.42 -14.22
N PHE A 196 16.18 -10.10 -13.42
CA PHE A 196 16.31 -9.88 -11.98
C PHE A 196 16.45 -11.19 -11.19
N PHE A 197 16.70 -11.07 -9.88
CA PHE A 197 16.95 -12.14 -8.90
C PHE A 197 18.33 -12.78 -8.92
N GLN A 198 19.20 -12.36 -9.84
CA GLN A 198 20.54 -12.93 -10.01
C GLN A 198 21.66 -12.05 -9.43
N GLY A 199 21.35 -10.86 -8.92
CA GLY A 199 22.34 -9.91 -8.42
C GLY A 199 23.26 -9.34 -9.51
N LYS A 200 22.76 -9.20 -10.74
CA LYS A 200 23.55 -8.77 -11.90
C LYS A 200 23.10 -7.42 -12.49
N LYS A 201 22.10 -6.80 -11.92
CA LYS A 201 21.56 -5.50 -12.37
C LYS A 201 22.14 -4.31 -11.61
#